data_30341b174cd722844bd379557237f4dd
#
_entry.id   30341b174cd722844bd379557237f4dd
#
_cell.length_a   1.000
_cell.length_b   1.000
_cell.length_c   1.000
_cell.angle_alpha   90.00
_cell.angle_beta   90.00
_cell.angle_gamma   90.00
#
_symmetry.space_group_name_H-M   'P 1'
#
loop_
_entity.id
_entity.type
_entity.pdbx_description
1 polymer ?
#
loop_
_entity_poly.entity_id
_entity_poly.type
_entity_poly.pdbx_seq_one_letter_code
_entity_poly.pdbx_strand_id
1 'polypeptide(L)'
;MIRLMTEADDYIAHGVSACAGCGMELILRNVLSILGEDVTVVIPPGCSALFCGFGKETGMRVSAFQGNLENTAAYAAGIKAGYEVQGNTHTTVLGFAGDGGTVDIGLQSLS
;
A
#
# COMPACT_ATOMS: atom_id res chain seq x y z
N MET A 1 -18.85 9.47 -0.67
CA MET A 1 -19.75 8.37 -1.04
C MET A 1 -18.95 7.09 -1.19
N ILE A 2 -19.46 6.02 -0.71
CA ILE A 2 -18.75 4.75 -0.70
C ILE A 2 -19.19 3.90 -1.88
N ARG A 3 -18.24 3.56 -2.74
CA ARG A 3 -18.48 2.76 -3.93
C ARG A 3 -17.76 1.42 -3.84
N LEU A 4 -17.46 1.01 -2.64
CA LEU A 4 -16.49 -0.04 -2.37
C LEU A 4 -16.89 -1.41 -2.85
N MET A 5 -18.13 -1.74 -2.61
CA MET A 5 -18.55 -3.12 -2.72
C MET A 5 -18.96 -3.50 -4.13
N THR A 6 -19.14 -2.52 -4.99
CA THR A 6 -19.67 -2.76 -6.33
C THR A 6 -18.73 -2.34 -7.46
N GLU A 7 -17.58 -1.79 -7.12
CA GLU A 7 -16.66 -1.34 -8.14
C GLU A 7 -15.99 -2.51 -8.86
N ALA A 8 -16.12 -2.54 -10.16
CA ALA A 8 -15.50 -3.57 -10.97
C ALA A 8 -14.02 -3.32 -11.20
N ASP A 9 -13.58 -2.08 -11.02
CA ASP A 9 -12.21 -1.66 -11.26
C ASP A 9 -11.40 -1.49 -9.97
N ASP A 10 -11.74 -2.27 -8.95
CA ASP A 10 -10.95 -2.35 -7.73
C ASP A 10 -9.49 -2.55 -8.02
N TYR A 11 -8.64 -1.84 -7.29
CA TYR A 11 -7.18 -1.98 -7.41
C TYR A 11 -6.63 -3.08 -6.53
N ILE A 12 -7.48 -3.80 -5.82
CA ILE A 12 -7.14 -5.01 -5.10
C ILE A 12 -8.04 -6.13 -5.61
N ALA A 13 -7.42 -7.23 -6.02
CA ALA A 13 -8.17 -8.37 -6.52
C ALA A 13 -9.06 -8.97 -5.42
N HIS A 14 -10.14 -9.60 -5.82
CA HIS A 14 -10.98 -10.33 -4.89
C HIS A 14 -10.28 -11.63 -4.48
N GLY A 15 -10.53 -12.07 -3.26
CA GLY A 15 -9.96 -13.32 -2.78
C GLY A 15 -8.53 -13.22 -2.28
N VAL A 16 -8.12 -12.06 -1.79
CA VAL A 16 -6.81 -11.92 -1.13
C VAL A 16 -6.78 -12.74 0.16
N SER A 17 -5.56 -13.02 0.64
CA SER A 17 -5.36 -13.87 1.81
C SER A 17 -5.63 -13.20 3.15
N ALA A 18 -6.26 -12.04 3.14
CA ALA A 18 -6.61 -11.32 4.36
C ALA A 18 -7.80 -11.97 5.07
N CYS A 19 -7.98 -11.63 6.33
CA CYS A 19 -9.12 -12.13 7.12
C CYS A 19 -10.43 -11.65 6.55
N ALA A 20 -11.47 -12.44 6.70
CA ALA A 20 -12.81 -12.02 6.32
C ALA A 20 -13.21 -10.80 7.15
N GLY A 21 -13.71 -9.76 6.49
CA GLY A 21 -14.09 -8.52 7.17
C GLY A 21 -12.91 -7.68 7.65
N CYS A 22 -11.73 -7.90 7.10
CA CYS A 22 -10.52 -7.18 7.51
C CYS A 22 -10.64 -5.68 7.25
N GLY A 23 -10.50 -4.88 8.32
CA GLY A 23 -10.58 -3.42 8.21
C GLY A 23 -9.45 -2.81 7.39
N MET A 24 -8.26 -3.41 7.42
CA MET A 24 -7.14 -2.93 6.61
C MET A 24 -7.43 -3.04 5.11
N GLU A 25 -8.03 -4.14 4.70
CA GLU A 25 -8.42 -4.33 3.30
C GLU A 25 -9.43 -3.27 2.89
N LEU A 26 -10.42 -3.03 3.74
CA LEU A 26 -11.44 -2.02 3.48
C LEU A 26 -10.83 -0.63 3.34
N ILE A 27 -9.92 -0.27 4.24
CA ILE A 27 -9.24 1.01 4.22
C ILE A 27 -8.43 1.16 2.92
N LEU A 28 -7.66 0.14 2.57
CA LEU A 28 -6.82 0.20 1.38
C LEU A 28 -7.66 0.31 0.11
N ARG A 29 -8.75 -0.42 0.01
CA ARG A 29 -9.66 -0.31 -1.14
C ARG A 29 -10.22 1.10 -1.27
N ASN A 30 -10.63 1.70 -0.14
CA ASN A 30 -11.12 3.08 -0.14
C ASN A 30 -10.06 4.07 -0.60
N VAL A 31 -8.87 3.97 -0.04
CA VAL A 31 -7.79 4.90 -0.37
C VAL A 31 -7.41 4.79 -1.84
N LEU A 32 -7.28 3.58 -2.36
CA LEU A 32 -6.92 3.38 -3.75
C LEU A 32 -8.02 3.82 -4.71
N SER A 33 -9.29 3.70 -4.31
CA SER A 33 -10.39 4.17 -5.16
C SER A 33 -10.37 5.70 -5.29
N ILE A 34 -9.82 6.40 -4.31
CA ILE A 34 -9.66 7.85 -4.36
C ILE A 34 -8.41 8.25 -5.13
N LEU A 35 -7.29 7.57 -4.88
CA LEU A 35 -6.01 7.91 -5.49
C LEU A 35 -5.91 7.48 -6.95
N GLY A 36 -6.64 6.44 -7.33
CA GLY A 36 -6.59 5.91 -8.68
C GLY A 36 -5.39 4.99 -8.89
N GLU A 37 -5.05 4.76 -10.16
CA GLU A 37 -3.99 3.81 -10.52
C GLU A 37 -2.60 4.42 -10.55
N ASP A 38 -2.49 5.76 -10.52
CA ASP A 38 -1.20 6.45 -10.54
C ASP A 38 -0.65 6.57 -9.14
N VAL A 39 -0.38 5.43 -8.54
CA VAL A 39 0.08 5.33 -7.16
C VAL A 39 1.07 4.18 -7.03
N THR A 40 2.07 4.37 -6.18
CA THR A 40 2.98 3.31 -5.77
C THR A 40 2.80 3.08 -4.28
N VAL A 41 2.52 1.85 -3.89
CA VAL A 41 2.26 1.49 -2.49
C VAL A 41 3.48 0.82 -1.90
N VAL A 42 3.92 1.31 -0.74
CA VAL A 42 5.02 0.69 0.02
C VAL A 42 4.40 -0.03 1.20
N ILE A 43 4.69 -1.32 1.32
CA ILE A 43 4.08 -2.19 2.31
C ILE A 43 5.18 -2.91 3.10
N PRO A 44 5.14 -2.90 4.44
CA PRO A 44 6.05 -3.70 5.24
C PRO A 44 5.54 -5.13 5.41
N PRO A 45 6.37 -6.06 5.87
CA PRO A 45 5.90 -7.36 6.28
C PRO A 45 4.85 -7.24 7.39
N GLY A 46 3.82 -8.05 7.33
CA GLY A 46 2.71 -8.01 8.28
C GLY A 46 1.40 -8.30 7.56
N CYS A 47 0.29 -7.92 8.16
CA CYS A 47 -1.02 -8.20 7.56
C CYS A 47 -1.18 -7.53 6.20
N SER A 48 -0.65 -6.33 6.01
CA SER A 48 -0.75 -5.64 4.73
C SER A 48 0.01 -6.36 3.61
N ALA A 49 1.03 -7.13 3.92
CA ALA A 49 1.73 -7.90 2.91
C ALA A 49 0.85 -8.97 2.26
N LEU A 50 -0.23 -9.37 2.91
CA LEU A 50 -1.17 -10.33 2.35
C LEU A 50 -1.85 -9.83 1.07
N PHE A 51 -1.95 -8.50 0.91
CA PHE A 51 -2.53 -7.93 -0.30
C PHE A 51 -1.57 -8.01 -1.48
N CYS A 52 -0.27 -7.93 -1.22
CA CYS A 52 0.74 -8.16 -2.25
C CYS A 52 0.86 -9.64 -2.63
N GLY A 53 0.57 -10.52 -1.68
CA GLY A 53 0.67 -11.96 -1.90
C GLY A 53 2.11 -12.46 -1.89
N PHE A 54 2.27 -13.71 -2.28
CA PHE A 54 3.57 -14.37 -2.31
C PHE A 54 3.82 -14.95 -3.69
N GLY A 55 5.00 -14.69 -4.23
CA GLY A 55 5.36 -15.20 -5.55
C GLY A 55 4.41 -14.69 -6.64
N LYS A 56 3.64 -15.57 -7.22
CA LYS A 56 2.73 -15.23 -8.31
C LYS A 56 1.34 -14.81 -7.83
N GLU A 57 1.09 -14.92 -6.54
CA GLU A 57 -0.24 -14.68 -5.97
C GLU A 57 -0.32 -13.26 -5.41
N THR A 58 -0.53 -12.28 -6.24
CA THR A 58 -0.68 -10.90 -5.78
C THR A 58 -2.11 -10.42 -5.95
N GLY A 59 -2.60 -9.72 -4.95
CA GLY A 59 -3.89 -9.05 -5.02
C GLY A 59 -3.81 -7.60 -5.49
N MET A 60 -2.62 -7.05 -5.61
CA MET A 60 -2.45 -5.63 -5.98
C MET A 60 -2.53 -5.45 -7.49
N ARG A 61 -3.29 -4.45 -7.91
CA ARG A 61 -3.40 -4.05 -9.31
C ARG A 61 -2.76 -2.70 -9.58
N VAL A 62 -2.03 -2.18 -8.60
CA VAL A 62 -1.21 -0.98 -8.75
C VAL A 62 0.22 -1.34 -8.39
N SER A 63 1.17 -0.47 -8.72
CA SER A 63 2.56 -0.68 -8.37
C SER A 63 2.71 -0.78 -6.86
N ALA A 64 3.41 -1.80 -6.39
CA ALA A 64 3.62 -2.01 -4.96
C ALA A 64 5.03 -2.50 -4.70
N PHE A 65 5.58 -2.12 -3.56
CA PHE A 65 6.91 -2.51 -3.13
C PHE A 65 6.83 -2.95 -1.67
N GLN A 66 7.35 -4.14 -1.40
CA GLN A 66 7.41 -4.65 -0.03
C GLN A 66 8.82 -4.45 0.52
N GLY A 67 8.93 -3.60 1.54
CA GLY A 67 10.19 -3.30 2.18
C GLY A 67 10.32 -3.93 3.55
N ASN A 68 11.26 -3.44 4.34
CA ASN A 68 11.44 -3.89 5.71
C ASN A 68 10.39 -3.29 6.65
N LEU A 69 10.15 -3.95 7.76
CA LEU A 69 9.10 -3.53 8.70
C LEU A 69 9.37 -2.14 9.27
N GLU A 70 10.60 -1.85 9.58
CA GLU A 70 11.00 -0.62 10.28
C GLU A 70 11.15 0.60 9.36
N ASN A 71 11.09 0.44 8.05
CA ASN A 71 11.52 1.48 7.12
C ASN A 71 10.49 1.88 6.08
N THR A 72 9.20 1.61 6.30
CA THR A 72 8.17 1.93 5.30
C THR A 72 8.20 3.40 4.91
N ALA A 73 8.28 4.29 5.87
CA ALA A 73 8.30 5.73 5.59
C ALA A 73 9.57 6.13 4.86
N ALA A 74 10.72 5.54 5.20
CA ALA A 74 11.97 5.83 4.52
C ALA A 74 11.95 5.34 3.07
N TYR A 75 11.41 4.16 2.82
CA TYR A 75 11.23 3.66 1.45
C TYR A 75 10.31 4.58 0.64
N ALA A 76 9.21 5.01 1.25
CA ALA A 76 8.28 5.91 0.57
C ALA A 76 8.95 7.22 0.21
N ALA A 77 9.71 7.80 1.13
CA ALA A 77 10.44 9.04 0.88
C ALA A 77 11.49 8.86 -0.22
N GLY A 78 12.21 7.75 -0.21
CA GLY A 78 13.20 7.45 -1.24
C GLY A 78 12.59 7.28 -2.62
N ILE A 79 11.49 6.57 -2.72
CA ILE A 79 10.78 6.37 -3.98
C ILE A 79 10.26 7.71 -4.50
N LYS A 80 9.72 8.54 -3.63
CA LYS A 80 9.23 9.86 -4.02
C LYS A 80 10.36 10.74 -4.54
N ALA A 81 11.49 10.73 -3.85
CA ALA A 81 12.66 11.48 -4.30
C ALA A 81 13.16 10.99 -5.65
N GLY A 82 13.16 9.67 -5.88
CA GLY A 82 13.54 9.10 -7.16
C GLY A 82 12.61 9.54 -8.29
N TYR A 83 11.31 9.58 -8.04
CA TYR A 83 10.36 10.08 -9.02
C TYR A 83 10.61 11.54 -9.35
N GLU A 84 10.91 12.38 -8.35
CA GLU A 84 11.19 13.79 -8.57
C GLU A 84 12.43 13.99 -9.44
N VAL A 85 13.47 13.19 -9.22
CA VAL A 85 14.67 13.24 -10.06
C VAL A 85 14.36 12.89 -11.50
N GLN A 86 13.43 11.96 -11.73
CA GLN A 86 13.00 11.57 -13.07
C GLN A 86 12.01 12.56 -13.69
N GLY A 87 11.64 13.60 -12.98
CA GLY A 87 10.65 14.57 -13.45
C GLY A 87 9.21 14.14 -13.23
N ASN A 88 8.97 13.04 -12.54
CA ASN A 88 7.62 12.58 -12.23
C ASN A 88 7.13 13.22 -10.94
N THR A 89 6.20 14.16 -11.05
CA THR A 89 5.63 14.85 -9.90
C THR A 89 4.16 14.48 -9.66
N HIS A 90 3.61 13.57 -10.46
CA HIS A 90 2.18 13.24 -10.38
C HIS A 90 1.88 11.93 -9.66
N THR A 91 2.82 10.98 -9.63
CA THR A 91 2.59 9.70 -8.97
C THR A 91 2.60 9.86 -7.45
N THR A 92 1.55 9.40 -6.80
CA THR A 92 1.46 9.41 -5.34
C THR A 92 2.19 8.18 -4.78
N VAL A 93 2.98 8.39 -3.76
CA VAL A 93 3.64 7.28 -3.04
C VAL A 93 2.93 7.12 -1.70
N LEU A 94 2.31 5.97 -1.51
CA LEU A 94 1.52 5.67 -0.32
C LEU A 94 2.24 4.63 0.53
N GLY A 95 2.53 4.98 1.78
CA GLY A 95 3.00 4.00 2.77
C GLY A 95 1.79 3.43 3.50
N PHE A 96 1.64 2.11 3.50
CA PHE A 96 0.52 1.45 4.15
C PHE A 96 1.05 0.42 5.13
N ALA A 97 1.19 0.82 6.38
CA ALA A 97 1.80 0.01 7.43
C ALA A 97 0.83 -0.21 8.58
N GLY A 98 1.02 -1.31 9.29
CA GLY A 98 0.29 -1.57 10.51
C GLY A 98 0.83 -0.77 11.69
N ASP A 99 0.30 -1.05 12.88
CA ASP A 99 0.67 -0.35 14.09
C ASP A 99 2.15 -0.53 14.47
N GLY A 100 2.66 -1.75 14.41
CA GLY A 100 4.06 -2.02 14.73
C GLY A 100 5.01 -1.35 13.76
N GLY A 101 4.67 -1.36 12.48
CA GLY A 101 5.49 -0.74 11.44
C GLY A 101 5.40 0.78 11.40
N THR A 102 4.48 1.38 12.14
CA THR A 102 4.27 2.83 12.14
C THR A 102 4.70 3.48 13.45
N VAL A 103 4.20 2.97 14.57
CA VAL A 103 4.35 3.66 15.87
C VAL A 103 5.28 2.93 16.84
N ASP A 104 5.79 1.79 16.47
CA ASP A 104 6.74 1.05 17.27
C ASP A 104 8.10 1.03 16.57
N ILE A 105 8.44 -0.06 15.92
CA ILE A 105 9.76 -0.19 15.28
C ILE A 105 9.97 0.80 14.13
N GLY A 106 8.91 1.21 13.47
CA GLY A 106 8.97 2.12 12.33
C GLY A 106 8.87 3.60 12.67
N LEU A 107 8.69 3.96 13.94
CA LEU A 107 8.49 5.35 14.33
C LEU A 107 9.66 6.24 13.93
N GLN A 108 10.87 5.74 14.03
CA GLN A 108 12.07 6.47 13.66
C GLN A 108 12.04 6.90 12.20
N SER A 109 11.67 6.00 11.30
CA SER A 109 11.66 6.34 9.88
C SER A 109 10.49 7.25 9.53
N LEU A 110 9.38 7.14 10.25
CA LEU A 110 8.25 8.03 10.06
C LEU A 110 8.60 9.46 10.50
N SER A 111 9.30 9.60 11.62
CA SER A 111 9.70 10.89 12.16
C SER A 111 10.71 11.60 11.28
#